data_eb5f38ad052c2c438d4e2d3e17d83e3e
#
_entry.id   eb5f38ad052c2c438d4e2d3e17d83e3e
#
_cell.length_a   1.000
_cell.length_b   1.000
_cell.length_c   1.000
_cell.angle_alpha   90.00
_cell.angle_beta   90.00
_cell.angle_gamma   90.00
#
_symmetry.space_group_name_H-M   'P 1'
#
loop_
_entity.id
_entity.type
_entity.pdbx_description
1 polymer ?
#
loop_
_entity_poly.entity_id
_entity_poly.type
_entity_poly.pdbx_seq_one_letter_code
_entity_poly.pdbx_strand_id
1 'polypeptide(L)'
;MNRILFVDDEPNVLAGLKRMLYSLRNEWDMTFVSSGAEALQCLSESPFDVLVTDVRMPEMNGVELLEQVVNLHPELIRIVLSGTADIELTMQCVSLSHQYLLKPCDAQTLRATVQRAFCLRVLLYNPALRGLISQIQSLPSIPAVYGELITVLRSGDASPQVVGRIMARDMGMTAKVLQLVNSAFFGVRREITNPVDAVVYLGMETVQALVFTASAFSRFHLRGQCHFSIEELQQHSLAVGTLARQIAKSMGLIPAAVDHAFVGGLLHDIGKLVLVSNYPEQYQEILRRAHEGSVRISDGERDTFGTSHAEIGAYLLWLWGLPDPIAEILALHHHPSSDAEVPPAVVAVHFANALVNEESEQDMDLACLQTVGQEGALPRWRQIYEDMSEKSRC
;
A
#
# COMPACT_ATOMS: atom_id res chain seq x y z
N MET A 1 11.90 13.97 19.44
CA MET A 1 10.51 13.86 19.88
C MET A 1 9.65 13.99 18.64
N ASN A 2 8.67 13.13 18.46
CA ASN A 2 7.83 13.13 17.26
C ASN A 2 6.83 14.30 17.32
N ARG A 3 6.77 15.12 16.25
CA ARG A 3 5.97 16.35 16.22
C ARG A 3 4.69 16.16 15.42
N ILE A 4 3.54 16.41 16.06
CA ILE A 4 2.23 16.21 15.47
C ILE A 4 1.44 17.51 15.48
N LEU A 5 0.88 17.88 14.33
CA LEU A 5 -0.02 19.02 14.19
C LEU A 5 -1.47 18.53 14.06
N PHE A 6 -2.31 18.90 14.99
CA PHE A 6 -3.76 18.64 14.97
C PHE A 6 -4.51 19.89 14.54
N VAL A 7 -5.44 19.73 13.59
CA VAL A 7 -6.22 20.84 13.02
C VAL A 7 -7.70 20.48 13.04
N ASP A 8 -8.50 21.28 13.74
CA ASP A 8 -9.94 21.08 13.85
C ASP A 8 -10.58 22.40 14.30
N ASP A 9 -11.63 22.86 13.62
CA ASP A 9 -12.27 24.13 13.93
C ASP A 9 -13.17 24.09 15.18
N GLU A 10 -13.49 22.87 15.67
CA GLU A 10 -14.27 22.68 16.88
C GLU A 10 -13.39 22.70 18.15
N PRO A 11 -13.46 23.71 19.03
CA PRO A 11 -12.64 23.78 20.24
C PRO A 11 -12.86 22.58 21.18
N ASN A 12 -14.07 22.03 21.18
CA ASN A 12 -14.42 20.86 22.00
C ASN A 12 -13.71 19.58 21.50
N VAL A 13 -13.55 19.42 20.20
CA VAL A 13 -12.81 18.30 19.59
C VAL A 13 -11.35 18.42 19.96
N LEU A 14 -10.70 19.59 19.76
CA LEU A 14 -9.33 19.84 20.16
C LEU A 14 -9.10 19.62 21.66
N ALA A 15 -10.02 20.09 22.52
CA ALA A 15 -9.93 19.83 23.96
C ALA A 15 -10.09 18.34 24.30
N GLY A 16 -10.94 17.62 23.56
CA GLY A 16 -11.11 16.17 23.64
C GLY A 16 -9.82 15.44 23.27
N LEU A 17 -9.22 15.76 22.12
CA LEU A 17 -7.94 15.19 21.65
C LEU A 17 -6.81 15.47 22.65
N LYS A 18 -6.67 16.69 23.17
CA LYS A 18 -5.70 17.04 24.21
C LYS A 18 -5.83 16.16 25.45
N ARG A 19 -7.05 15.94 25.94
CA ARG A 19 -7.30 15.08 27.11
C ARG A 19 -7.02 13.62 26.79
N MET A 20 -7.48 13.13 25.64
CA MET A 20 -7.32 11.76 25.18
C MET A 20 -5.84 11.38 25.05
N LEU A 21 -5.01 12.27 24.53
CA LEU A 21 -3.61 12.05 24.25
C LEU A 21 -2.67 12.54 25.38
N TYR A 22 -3.21 13.01 26.49
CA TYR A 22 -2.41 13.59 27.58
C TYR A 22 -1.32 12.64 28.12
N SER A 23 -1.59 11.34 28.16
CA SER A 23 -0.60 10.33 28.59
C SER A 23 0.63 10.25 27.67
N LEU A 24 0.53 10.68 26.41
CA LEU A 24 1.57 10.61 25.40
C LEU A 24 2.41 11.89 25.28
N ARG A 25 2.16 12.91 26.10
CA ARG A 25 2.87 14.21 26.06
C ARG A 25 4.39 14.15 26.27
N ASN A 26 4.89 13.05 26.85
CA ASN A 26 6.32 12.82 27.02
C ASN A 26 6.97 12.11 25.82
N GLU A 27 6.15 11.50 24.96
CA GLU A 27 6.58 10.77 23.75
C GLU A 27 6.39 11.64 22.50
N TRP A 28 5.32 12.44 22.47
CA TRP A 28 4.88 13.26 21.35
C TRP A 28 4.88 14.75 21.68
N ASP A 29 5.40 15.57 20.76
CA ASP A 29 5.27 17.02 20.77
C ASP A 29 4.04 17.39 19.92
N MET A 30 2.95 17.80 20.59
CA MET A 30 1.64 17.97 19.98
C MET A 30 1.23 19.43 19.94
N THR A 31 1.01 19.96 18.74
CA THR A 31 0.46 21.29 18.49
C THR A 31 -0.99 21.16 18.02
N PHE A 32 -1.86 22.05 18.49
CA PHE A 32 -3.30 22.04 18.18
C PHE A 32 -3.71 23.42 17.70
N VAL A 33 -4.26 23.50 16.51
CA VAL A 33 -4.69 24.74 15.85
C VAL A 33 -6.13 24.63 15.38
N SER A 34 -6.80 25.76 15.22
CA SER A 34 -8.24 25.85 14.96
C SER A 34 -8.60 26.13 13.50
N SER A 35 -7.62 26.26 12.61
CA SER A 35 -7.87 26.54 11.20
C SER A 35 -6.74 26.07 10.29
N GLY A 36 -7.07 25.87 9.00
CA GLY A 36 -6.07 25.54 7.98
C GLY A 36 -5.00 26.61 7.82
N ALA A 37 -5.37 27.90 7.98
CA ALA A 37 -4.42 29.03 7.90
C ALA A 37 -3.39 28.99 9.05
N GLU A 38 -3.83 28.75 10.29
CA GLU A 38 -2.93 28.56 11.42
C GLU A 38 -2.02 27.33 11.22
N ALA A 39 -2.56 26.24 10.64
CA ALA A 39 -1.78 25.05 10.35
C ALA A 39 -0.63 25.36 9.38
N LEU A 40 -0.92 26.04 8.28
CA LEU A 40 0.10 26.44 7.29
C LEU A 40 1.15 27.38 7.89
N GLN A 41 0.75 28.29 8.77
CA GLN A 41 1.67 29.14 9.50
C GLN A 41 2.60 28.29 10.39
N CYS A 42 2.07 27.39 11.20
CA CYS A 42 2.89 26.50 12.05
C CYS A 42 3.86 25.64 11.22
N LEU A 43 3.42 25.14 10.07
CA LEU A 43 4.26 24.35 9.16
C LEU A 43 5.40 25.18 8.55
N SER A 44 5.18 26.47 8.32
CA SER A 44 6.22 27.37 7.81
C SER A 44 7.29 27.74 8.86
N GLU A 45 6.90 27.75 10.14
CA GLU A 45 7.78 28.13 11.27
C GLU A 45 8.58 26.95 11.83
N SER A 46 8.06 25.73 11.69
CA SER A 46 8.64 24.55 12.32
C SER A 46 8.33 23.27 11.57
N PRO A 47 9.28 22.29 11.52
CA PRO A 47 9.01 20.99 10.91
C PRO A 47 8.07 20.17 11.79
N PHE A 48 7.14 19.46 11.15
CA PHE A 48 6.28 18.47 11.76
C PHE A 48 6.46 17.11 11.05
N ASP A 49 6.06 16.04 11.73
CA ASP A 49 6.15 14.67 11.21
C ASP A 49 4.82 14.16 10.71
N VAL A 50 3.74 14.54 11.41
CA VAL A 50 2.37 14.12 11.12
C VAL A 50 1.43 15.31 11.22
N LEU A 51 0.57 15.43 10.23
CA LEU A 51 -0.61 16.32 10.24
C LEU A 51 -1.85 15.44 10.44
N VAL A 52 -2.68 15.81 11.40
CA VAL A 52 -4.00 15.22 11.61
C VAL A 52 -5.02 16.33 11.44
N THR A 53 -5.84 16.29 10.40
CA THR A 53 -6.75 17.39 10.05
C THR A 53 -8.19 16.92 9.92
N ASP A 54 -9.12 17.77 10.36
CA ASP A 54 -10.53 17.64 9.96
C ASP A 54 -10.70 17.92 8.47
N VAL A 55 -11.78 17.37 7.91
CA VAL A 55 -12.18 17.60 6.50
C VAL A 55 -13.00 18.87 6.38
N ARG A 56 -13.94 19.09 7.32
CA ARG A 56 -14.83 20.26 7.30
C ARG A 56 -14.34 21.35 8.23
N MET A 57 -13.79 22.39 7.65
CA MET A 57 -13.41 23.60 8.39
C MET A 57 -13.88 24.83 7.63
N PRO A 58 -14.23 25.93 8.34
CA PRO A 58 -14.54 27.21 7.71
C PRO A 58 -13.36 27.81 6.96
N GLU A 59 -13.61 28.63 5.96
CA GLU A 59 -12.64 29.37 5.15
C GLU A 59 -11.70 28.48 4.32
N MET A 60 -11.00 27.53 4.92
CA MET A 60 -10.13 26.56 4.28
C MET A 60 -10.48 25.16 4.77
N ASN A 61 -11.10 24.37 3.92
CA ASN A 61 -11.44 22.98 4.26
C ASN A 61 -10.21 22.07 4.25
N GLY A 62 -10.36 20.83 4.75
CA GLY A 62 -9.26 19.88 4.84
C GLY A 62 -8.67 19.48 3.49
N VAL A 63 -9.48 19.46 2.41
CA VAL A 63 -8.99 19.18 1.05
C VAL A 63 -8.03 20.28 0.60
N GLU A 64 -8.45 21.54 0.70
CA GLU A 64 -7.65 22.72 0.32
C GLU A 64 -6.36 22.81 1.14
N LEU A 65 -6.43 22.50 2.45
CA LEU A 65 -5.25 22.45 3.30
C LEU A 65 -4.29 21.33 2.82
N LEU A 66 -4.80 20.14 2.55
CA LEU A 66 -3.99 18.99 2.12
C LEU A 66 -3.34 19.24 0.75
N GLU A 67 -4.03 19.89 -0.20
CA GLU A 67 -3.46 20.27 -1.49
C GLU A 67 -2.24 21.17 -1.33
N GLN A 68 -2.31 22.17 -0.43
CA GLN A 68 -1.18 23.04 -0.14
C GLN A 68 -0.05 22.30 0.57
N VAL A 69 -0.39 21.45 1.54
CA VAL A 69 0.58 20.66 2.31
C VAL A 69 1.32 19.67 1.40
N VAL A 70 0.66 19.04 0.44
CA VAL A 70 1.32 18.13 -0.53
C VAL A 70 2.40 18.88 -1.33
N ASN A 71 2.14 20.12 -1.71
CA ASN A 71 3.07 20.91 -2.50
C ASN A 71 4.22 21.50 -1.67
N LEU A 72 3.95 21.94 -0.43
CA LEU A 72 4.92 22.66 0.40
C LEU A 72 5.70 21.77 1.37
N HIS A 73 5.06 20.70 1.86
CA HIS A 73 5.58 19.78 2.87
C HIS A 73 5.30 18.32 2.47
N PRO A 74 5.81 17.86 1.35
CA PRO A 74 5.48 16.54 0.78
C PRO A 74 5.88 15.37 1.69
N GLU A 75 6.89 15.55 2.54
CA GLU A 75 7.37 14.55 3.51
C GLU A 75 6.45 14.37 4.72
N LEU A 76 5.49 15.27 4.92
CA LEU A 76 4.57 15.26 6.06
C LEU A 76 3.55 14.13 5.90
N ILE A 77 3.44 13.26 6.91
CA ILE A 77 2.40 12.23 6.91
C ILE A 77 1.06 12.87 7.21
N ARG A 78 0.08 12.61 6.37
CA ARG A 78 -1.24 13.26 6.38
C ARG A 78 -2.32 12.25 6.79
N ILE A 79 -2.98 12.53 7.90
CA ILE A 79 -4.09 11.74 8.46
C ILE A 79 -5.33 12.63 8.49
N VAL A 80 -6.44 12.11 8.00
CA VAL A 80 -7.73 12.81 7.96
C VAL A 80 -8.63 12.29 9.06
N LEU A 81 -9.25 13.21 9.82
CA LEU A 81 -10.38 12.92 10.70
C LEU A 81 -11.67 13.35 9.98
N SER A 82 -12.64 12.45 9.80
CA SER A 82 -13.86 12.75 9.06
C SER A 82 -15.11 12.23 9.77
N GLY A 83 -16.21 12.96 9.67
CA GLY A 83 -17.52 12.51 10.10
C GLY A 83 -18.22 11.61 9.08
N THR A 84 -19.23 10.84 9.50
CA THR A 84 -20.02 9.95 8.61
C THR A 84 -20.79 10.69 7.50
N ALA A 85 -21.01 11.99 7.67
CA ALA A 85 -21.73 12.81 6.69
C ALA A 85 -20.84 13.36 5.56
N ASP A 86 -19.51 13.10 5.58
CA ASP A 86 -18.53 13.77 4.74
C ASP A 86 -17.95 12.89 3.65
N ILE A 87 -18.70 11.89 3.19
CA ILE A 87 -18.21 10.89 2.22
C ILE A 87 -17.62 11.56 0.97
N GLU A 88 -18.28 12.57 0.41
CA GLU A 88 -17.84 13.22 -0.82
C GLU A 88 -16.50 13.97 -0.63
N LEU A 89 -16.36 14.75 0.43
CA LEU A 89 -15.11 15.45 0.76
C LEU A 89 -14.01 14.46 1.14
N THR A 90 -14.35 13.40 1.88
CA THR A 90 -13.42 12.34 2.22
C THR A 90 -12.88 11.65 0.96
N MET A 91 -13.74 11.41 -0.04
CA MET A 91 -13.29 10.85 -1.32
C MET A 91 -12.31 11.77 -2.06
N GLN A 92 -12.47 13.08 -1.98
CA GLN A 92 -11.49 14.04 -2.52
C GLN A 92 -10.16 13.96 -1.77
N CYS A 93 -10.17 13.69 -0.46
CA CYS A 93 -8.95 13.49 0.32
C CYS A 93 -8.21 12.17 0.00
N VAL A 94 -8.84 11.19 -0.68
CA VAL A 94 -8.26 9.85 -0.92
C VAL A 94 -6.92 9.89 -1.65
N SER A 95 -6.69 10.88 -2.51
CA SER A 95 -5.41 11.07 -3.19
C SER A 95 -4.42 11.94 -2.43
N LEU A 96 -4.86 12.66 -1.41
CA LEU A 96 -4.07 13.68 -0.71
C LEU A 96 -3.58 13.21 0.67
N SER A 97 -4.20 12.19 1.24
CA SER A 97 -3.90 11.70 2.59
C SER A 97 -3.43 10.25 2.60
N HIS A 98 -2.74 9.87 3.66
CA HIS A 98 -2.19 8.52 3.85
C HIS A 98 -3.15 7.64 4.64
N GLN A 99 -3.86 8.21 5.62
CA GLN A 99 -4.77 7.50 6.53
C GLN A 99 -6.05 8.30 6.77
N TYR A 100 -7.12 7.58 7.11
CA TYR A 100 -8.44 8.13 7.42
C TYR A 100 -8.93 7.58 8.75
N LEU A 101 -9.45 8.46 9.61
CA LEU A 101 -10.04 8.10 10.88
C LEU A 101 -11.45 8.64 10.95
N LEU A 102 -12.40 7.83 11.43
CA LEU A 102 -13.78 8.25 11.61
C LEU A 102 -13.96 8.99 12.94
N LYS A 103 -14.67 10.11 12.95
CA LYS A 103 -15.14 10.78 14.17
C LYS A 103 -16.46 10.13 14.65
N PRO A 104 -16.60 9.84 15.95
CA PRO A 104 -15.62 9.99 17.02
C PRO A 104 -14.54 8.90 16.96
N CYS A 105 -13.26 9.30 17.05
CA CYS A 105 -12.13 8.39 17.08
C CYS A 105 -11.75 8.08 18.54
N ASP A 106 -11.54 6.80 18.85
CA ASP A 106 -11.03 6.41 20.17
C ASP A 106 -9.50 6.60 20.28
N ALA A 107 -9.03 6.73 21.53
CA ALA A 107 -7.62 6.97 21.82
C ALA A 107 -6.69 5.88 21.29
N GLN A 108 -7.13 4.63 21.32
CA GLN A 108 -6.31 3.49 20.92
C GLN A 108 -6.11 3.46 19.40
N THR A 109 -7.17 3.69 18.64
CA THR A 109 -7.14 3.76 17.18
C THR A 109 -6.28 4.93 16.69
N LEU A 110 -6.48 6.14 17.25
CA LEU A 110 -5.67 7.31 16.91
C LEU A 110 -4.19 7.10 17.26
N ARG A 111 -3.92 6.58 18.46
CA ARG A 111 -2.55 6.26 18.90
C ARG A 111 -1.90 5.24 17.96
N ALA A 112 -2.57 4.14 17.65
CA ALA A 112 -2.05 3.09 16.76
C ALA A 112 -1.73 3.65 15.36
N THR A 113 -2.64 4.46 14.79
CA THR A 113 -2.44 5.07 13.46
C THR A 113 -1.25 6.03 13.45
N VAL A 114 -1.12 6.88 14.46
CA VAL A 114 0.01 7.82 14.58
C VAL A 114 1.32 7.08 14.89
N GLN A 115 1.30 6.07 15.79
CA GLN A 115 2.49 5.24 16.05
C GLN A 115 2.94 4.50 14.80
N ARG A 116 2.02 3.94 14.04
CA ARG A 116 2.31 3.31 12.74
C ARG A 116 3.07 4.29 11.82
N ALA A 117 2.61 5.54 11.73
CA ALA A 117 3.29 6.59 10.97
C ALA A 117 4.73 6.84 11.43
N PHE A 118 5.05 6.70 12.72
CA PHE A 118 6.39 6.91 13.25
C PHE A 118 7.29 5.68 13.14
N CYS A 119 6.78 4.48 13.40
CA CYS A 119 7.55 3.23 13.29
C CYS A 119 8.15 3.06 11.88
N LEU A 120 7.43 3.54 10.88
CA LEU A 120 7.82 3.50 9.47
C LEU A 120 9.08 4.29 9.13
N ARG A 121 9.35 5.38 9.86
CA ARG A 121 10.58 6.16 9.67
C ARG A 121 11.84 5.34 9.90
N VAL A 122 11.75 4.26 10.68
CA VAL A 122 12.90 3.40 11.01
C VAL A 122 13.22 2.44 9.87
N LEU A 123 12.23 2.00 9.09
CA LEU A 123 12.43 1.03 8.00
C LEU A 123 13.19 1.62 6.81
N LEU A 124 13.08 2.91 6.54
CA LEU A 124 13.82 3.56 5.48
C LEU A 124 14.86 4.53 6.07
N TYR A 125 16.12 4.12 6.06
CA TYR A 125 17.23 4.97 6.48
C TYR A 125 17.45 6.18 5.58
N ASN A 126 16.99 6.12 4.31
CA ASN A 126 17.17 7.20 3.35
C ASN A 126 16.03 8.25 3.44
N PRO A 127 16.33 9.48 3.92
CA PRO A 127 15.32 10.55 4.05
C PRO A 127 14.70 10.97 2.71
N ALA A 128 15.46 10.92 1.63
CA ALA A 128 14.95 11.27 0.29
C ALA A 128 13.89 10.28 -0.19
N LEU A 129 14.10 8.97 0.05
CA LEU A 129 13.11 7.94 -0.26
C LEU A 129 11.87 8.04 0.61
N ARG A 130 12.02 8.36 1.90
CA ARG A 130 10.87 8.63 2.77
C ARG A 130 10.03 9.79 2.26
N GLY A 131 10.67 10.91 1.92
CA GLY A 131 10.01 12.06 1.33
C GLY A 131 9.32 11.70 0.01
N LEU A 132 9.97 10.91 -0.85
CA LEU A 132 9.39 10.43 -2.08
C LEU A 132 8.12 9.60 -1.85
N ILE A 133 8.18 8.59 -0.98
CA ILE A 133 7.05 7.68 -0.74
C ILE A 133 5.87 8.44 -0.14
N SER A 134 6.12 9.39 0.76
CA SER A 134 5.06 10.21 1.34
C SER A 134 4.37 11.15 0.32
N GLN A 135 4.97 11.39 -0.83
CA GLN A 135 4.37 12.12 -1.95
C GLN A 135 3.49 11.25 -2.86
N ILE A 136 3.58 9.91 -2.75
CA ILE A 136 2.83 9.01 -3.62
C ILE A 136 1.34 9.06 -3.24
N GLN A 137 0.57 9.72 -4.09
CA GLN A 137 -0.88 9.87 -3.93
C GLN A 137 -1.65 8.74 -4.61
N SER A 138 -1.10 8.22 -5.70
CA SER A 138 -1.71 7.16 -6.48
C SER A 138 -0.64 6.30 -7.14
N LEU A 139 -1.00 5.05 -7.42
CA LEU A 139 -0.17 4.14 -8.21
C LEU A 139 -0.71 4.05 -9.63
N PRO A 140 0.18 3.84 -10.60
CA PRO A 140 -0.25 3.67 -11.98
C PRO A 140 -1.09 2.41 -12.14
N SER A 141 -2.14 2.54 -12.97
CA SER A 141 -3.07 1.49 -13.32
C SER A 141 -2.97 1.17 -14.81
N ILE A 142 -3.26 -0.08 -15.20
CA ILE A 142 -3.27 -0.47 -16.61
C ILE A 142 -4.41 0.24 -17.33
N PRO A 143 -4.14 1.01 -18.41
CA PRO A 143 -5.18 1.72 -19.14
C PRO A 143 -6.32 0.81 -19.64
N ALA A 144 -6.01 -0.42 -20.06
CA ALA A 144 -7.00 -1.39 -20.53
C ALA A 144 -7.93 -1.87 -19.39
N VAL A 145 -7.38 -2.20 -18.23
CA VAL A 145 -8.17 -2.63 -17.06
C VAL A 145 -9.03 -1.49 -16.54
N TYR A 146 -8.48 -0.27 -16.49
CA TYR A 146 -9.24 0.93 -16.12
C TYR A 146 -10.37 1.21 -17.10
N GLY A 147 -10.13 1.10 -18.41
CA GLY A 147 -11.15 1.26 -19.44
C GLY A 147 -12.28 0.22 -19.35
N GLU A 148 -11.95 -1.05 -19.09
CA GLU A 148 -12.92 -2.13 -18.85
C GLU A 148 -13.78 -1.81 -17.61
N LEU A 149 -13.14 -1.40 -16.51
CA LEU A 149 -13.83 -1.04 -15.27
C LEU A 149 -14.82 0.12 -15.49
N ILE A 150 -14.41 1.18 -16.17
CA ILE A 150 -15.31 2.31 -16.52
C ILE A 150 -16.47 1.84 -17.36
N THR A 151 -16.24 0.97 -18.33
CA THR A 151 -17.29 0.44 -19.23
C THR A 151 -18.33 -0.34 -18.42
N VAL A 152 -17.87 -1.24 -17.54
CA VAL A 152 -18.75 -2.04 -16.68
C VAL A 152 -19.54 -1.15 -15.72
N LEU A 153 -18.89 -0.18 -15.07
CA LEU A 153 -19.56 0.74 -14.14
C LEU A 153 -20.65 1.60 -14.82
N ARG A 154 -20.51 1.89 -16.13
CA ARG A 154 -21.49 2.67 -16.90
C ARG A 154 -22.62 1.83 -17.48
N SER A 155 -22.46 0.52 -17.62
CA SER A 155 -23.47 -0.36 -18.24
C SER A 155 -24.74 -0.55 -17.39
N GLY A 156 -24.72 -0.19 -16.11
CA GLY A 156 -25.83 -0.40 -15.18
C GLY A 156 -25.97 -1.84 -14.66
N ASP A 157 -25.29 -2.81 -15.24
CA ASP A 157 -25.32 -4.24 -14.88
C ASP A 157 -24.12 -4.64 -14.00
N ALA A 158 -23.39 -3.66 -13.45
CA ALA A 158 -22.20 -3.89 -12.65
C ALA A 158 -22.56 -4.56 -11.32
N SER A 159 -22.11 -5.80 -11.12
CA SER A 159 -22.14 -6.42 -9.78
C SER A 159 -20.84 -6.16 -9.03
N PRO A 160 -20.88 -6.08 -7.67
CA PRO A 160 -19.67 -5.93 -6.86
C PRO A 160 -18.62 -7.01 -7.15
N GLN A 161 -19.05 -8.23 -7.45
CA GLN A 161 -18.18 -9.36 -7.77
C GLN A 161 -17.45 -9.18 -9.09
N VAL A 162 -18.11 -8.63 -10.09
CA VAL A 162 -17.50 -8.35 -11.41
C VAL A 162 -16.47 -7.22 -11.25
N VAL A 163 -16.86 -6.13 -10.61
CA VAL A 163 -16.01 -4.97 -10.37
C VAL A 163 -14.78 -5.36 -9.55
N GLY A 164 -14.96 -6.09 -8.45
CA GLY A 164 -13.86 -6.57 -7.61
C GLY A 164 -12.88 -7.48 -8.36
N ARG A 165 -13.37 -8.35 -9.25
CA ARG A 165 -12.50 -9.19 -10.09
C ARG A 165 -11.70 -8.40 -11.12
N ILE A 166 -12.29 -7.35 -11.70
CA ILE A 166 -11.56 -6.45 -12.60
C ILE A 166 -10.47 -5.73 -11.83
N MET A 167 -10.80 -5.14 -10.66
CA MET A 167 -9.84 -4.43 -9.83
C MET A 167 -8.71 -5.34 -9.33
N ALA A 168 -9.00 -6.62 -9.04
CA ALA A 168 -7.99 -7.61 -8.62
C ALA A 168 -6.95 -7.95 -9.70
N ARG A 169 -7.11 -7.48 -10.92
CA ARG A 169 -6.14 -7.64 -12.02
C ARG A 169 -5.16 -6.49 -12.12
N ASP A 170 -5.30 -5.48 -11.27
CA ASP A 170 -4.49 -4.28 -11.29
C ASP A 170 -3.99 -3.98 -9.87
N MET A 171 -2.65 -3.87 -9.73
CA MET A 171 -1.98 -3.65 -8.44
C MET A 171 -2.38 -2.31 -7.81
N GLY A 172 -2.41 -1.25 -8.61
CA GLY A 172 -2.76 0.09 -8.14
C GLY A 172 -4.20 0.15 -7.64
N MET A 173 -5.14 -0.44 -8.39
CA MET A 173 -6.55 -0.53 -7.99
C MET A 173 -6.74 -1.39 -6.74
N THR A 174 -6.08 -2.55 -6.69
CA THR A 174 -6.13 -3.44 -5.52
C THR A 174 -5.61 -2.74 -4.28
N ALA A 175 -4.43 -2.13 -4.35
CA ALA A 175 -3.85 -1.42 -3.22
C ALA A 175 -4.77 -0.28 -2.74
N LYS A 176 -5.35 0.47 -3.68
CA LYS A 176 -6.21 1.62 -3.35
C LYS A 176 -7.54 1.22 -2.73
N VAL A 177 -8.22 0.19 -3.25
CA VAL A 177 -9.48 -0.27 -2.68
C VAL A 177 -9.27 -0.89 -1.30
N LEU A 178 -8.16 -1.60 -1.09
CA LEU A 178 -7.80 -2.17 0.21
C LEU A 178 -7.39 -1.09 1.21
N GLN A 179 -6.66 -0.07 0.79
CA GLN A 179 -6.37 1.11 1.62
C GLN A 179 -7.67 1.74 2.13
N LEU A 180 -8.62 1.97 1.23
CA LEU A 180 -9.87 2.64 1.58
C LEU A 180 -10.70 1.81 2.56
N VAL A 181 -10.95 0.52 2.24
CA VAL A 181 -11.82 -0.32 3.06
C VAL A 181 -11.24 -0.58 4.46
N ASN A 182 -9.92 -0.72 4.58
CA ASN A 182 -9.25 -0.95 5.88
C ASN A 182 -8.94 0.36 6.63
N SER A 183 -9.26 1.52 6.04
CA SER A 183 -9.17 2.77 6.78
C SER A 183 -10.17 2.78 7.93
N ALA A 184 -9.82 3.43 9.02
CA ALA A 184 -10.70 3.54 10.18
C ALA A 184 -12.01 4.31 9.87
N PHE A 185 -12.06 5.01 8.72
CA PHE A 185 -13.27 5.67 8.22
C PHE A 185 -14.43 4.70 7.97
N PHE A 186 -14.15 3.51 7.42
CA PHE A 186 -15.20 2.51 7.15
C PHE A 186 -15.49 1.60 8.35
N GLY A 187 -14.71 1.68 9.43
CA GLY A 187 -14.97 1.01 10.70
C GLY A 187 -15.11 -0.51 10.60
N VAL A 188 -14.37 -1.13 9.69
CA VAL A 188 -14.38 -2.59 9.55
C VAL A 188 -13.90 -3.26 10.83
N ARG A 189 -14.70 -4.21 11.34
CA ARG A 189 -14.37 -4.96 12.55
C ARG A 189 -13.28 -6.01 12.34
N ARG A 190 -13.01 -6.38 11.10
CA ARG A 190 -11.94 -7.31 10.70
C ARG A 190 -11.27 -6.78 9.45
N GLU A 191 -10.00 -7.04 9.31
CA GLU A 191 -9.24 -6.68 8.11
C GLU A 191 -9.82 -7.35 6.85
N ILE A 192 -9.98 -6.56 5.80
CA ILE A 192 -10.42 -7.02 4.49
C ILE A 192 -9.18 -7.09 3.59
N THR A 193 -8.87 -8.28 3.10
CA THR A 193 -7.67 -8.57 2.32
C THR A 193 -7.97 -9.03 0.90
N ASN A 194 -9.24 -9.20 0.56
CA ASN A 194 -9.69 -9.59 -0.77
C ASN A 194 -10.34 -8.40 -1.48
N PRO A 195 -9.88 -8.01 -2.69
CA PRO A 195 -10.46 -6.89 -3.42
C PRO A 195 -11.95 -7.04 -3.72
N VAL A 196 -12.43 -8.27 -3.95
CA VAL A 196 -13.86 -8.53 -4.20
C VAL A 196 -14.67 -8.24 -2.93
N ASP A 197 -14.20 -8.70 -1.78
CA ASP A 197 -14.85 -8.45 -0.49
C ASP A 197 -14.81 -6.96 -0.14
N ALA A 198 -13.71 -6.27 -0.51
CA ALA A 198 -13.59 -4.83 -0.35
C ALA A 198 -14.67 -4.08 -1.15
N VAL A 199 -14.88 -4.44 -2.40
CA VAL A 199 -15.92 -3.84 -3.24
C VAL A 199 -17.32 -4.14 -2.70
N VAL A 200 -17.57 -5.37 -2.23
CA VAL A 200 -18.84 -5.75 -1.61
C VAL A 200 -19.11 -4.91 -0.34
N TYR A 201 -18.09 -4.70 0.48
CA TYR A 201 -18.22 -3.95 1.73
C TYR A 201 -18.42 -2.45 1.49
N LEU A 202 -17.61 -1.85 0.59
CA LEU A 202 -17.68 -0.43 0.26
C LEU A 202 -18.99 -0.04 -0.43
N GLY A 203 -19.57 -0.97 -1.17
CA GLY A 203 -20.73 -0.73 -2.03
C GLY A 203 -20.36 -0.05 -3.35
N MET A 204 -21.26 -0.22 -4.33
CA MET A 204 -21.00 0.23 -5.71
C MET A 204 -20.88 1.75 -5.85
N GLU A 205 -21.67 2.52 -5.08
CA GLU A 205 -21.64 3.99 -5.12
C GLU A 205 -20.28 4.53 -4.69
N THR A 206 -19.72 4.00 -3.59
CA THR A 206 -18.40 4.39 -3.09
C THR A 206 -17.30 4.03 -4.08
N VAL A 207 -17.38 2.83 -4.65
CA VAL A 207 -16.39 2.37 -5.65
C VAL A 207 -16.48 3.19 -6.94
N GLN A 208 -17.70 3.53 -7.38
CA GLN A 208 -17.89 4.43 -8.53
C GLN A 208 -17.30 5.81 -8.26
N ALA A 209 -17.58 6.41 -7.10
CA ALA A 209 -17.00 7.68 -6.70
C ALA A 209 -15.47 7.62 -6.70
N LEU A 210 -14.86 6.56 -6.13
CA LEU A 210 -13.42 6.34 -6.13
C LEU A 210 -12.85 6.27 -7.55
N VAL A 211 -13.47 5.49 -8.43
CA VAL A 211 -12.98 5.27 -9.80
C VAL A 211 -13.15 6.52 -10.67
N PHE A 212 -14.24 7.27 -10.49
CA PHE A 212 -14.48 8.50 -11.27
C PHE A 212 -13.74 9.73 -10.73
N THR A 213 -13.20 9.67 -9.52
CA THR A 213 -12.33 10.73 -9.02
C THR A 213 -10.98 10.64 -9.76
N ALA A 214 -10.74 11.60 -10.66
CA ALA A 214 -9.65 11.58 -11.65
C ALA A 214 -8.22 11.40 -11.07
N SER A 215 -8.06 11.64 -9.77
CA SER A 215 -6.79 11.56 -9.05
C SER A 215 -6.54 10.20 -8.36
N ALA A 216 -7.56 9.33 -8.24
CA ALA A 216 -7.42 8.06 -7.51
C ALA A 216 -6.51 7.06 -8.23
N PHE A 217 -6.53 7.07 -9.58
CA PHE A 217 -5.70 6.20 -10.42
C PHE A 217 -4.95 7.04 -11.44
N SER A 218 -3.64 7.17 -11.30
CA SER A 218 -2.82 7.90 -12.26
C SER A 218 -2.67 7.07 -13.54
N ARG A 219 -2.77 7.77 -14.69
CA ARG A 219 -2.36 7.17 -15.95
C ARG A 219 -0.84 7.16 -15.99
N PHE A 220 -0.29 5.97 -16.17
CA PHE A 220 1.16 5.83 -16.27
C PHE A 220 1.66 6.46 -17.57
N HIS A 221 2.60 7.38 -17.42
CA HIS A 221 3.36 7.93 -18.53
C HIS A 221 4.82 7.79 -18.14
N LEU A 222 5.49 6.74 -18.63
CA LEU A 222 6.95 6.69 -18.59
C LEU A 222 7.49 7.88 -19.37
N ARG A 223 8.18 8.77 -18.69
CA ARG A 223 8.97 9.82 -19.34
C ARG A 223 10.31 9.18 -19.74
N GLY A 224 10.46 8.86 -21.05
CA GLY A 224 11.71 8.32 -21.59
C GLY A 224 11.58 6.93 -22.19
N GLN A 225 12.65 6.44 -22.84
CA GLN A 225 12.77 5.07 -23.36
C GLN A 225 13.24 4.13 -22.23
N CYS A 226 12.36 3.80 -21.30
CA CYS A 226 12.64 2.78 -20.29
C CYS A 226 12.14 1.43 -20.82
N HIS A 227 12.99 0.41 -20.83
CA HIS A 227 12.65 -0.98 -21.19
C HIS A 227 11.86 -1.69 -20.06
N PHE A 228 11.04 -0.96 -19.32
CA PHE A 228 10.21 -1.49 -18.26
C PHE A 228 8.75 -1.56 -18.72
N SER A 229 8.18 -2.76 -18.73
CA SER A 229 6.79 -3.00 -19.08
C SER A 229 5.95 -3.16 -17.81
N ILE A 230 4.97 -2.28 -17.63
CA ILE A 230 4.00 -2.42 -16.54
C ILE A 230 3.12 -3.63 -16.75
N GLU A 231 2.74 -3.89 -17.99
CA GLU A 231 1.92 -5.02 -18.37
C GLU A 231 2.61 -6.33 -17.99
N GLU A 232 3.92 -6.46 -18.25
CA GLU A 232 4.71 -7.64 -17.85
C GLU A 232 4.81 -7.75 -16.33
N LEU A 233 5.10 -6.65 -15.63
CA LEU A 233 5.13 -6.63 -14.17
C LEU A 233 3.81 -7.09 -13.57
N GLN A 234 2.69 -6.62 -14.10
CA GLN A 234 1.38 -6.98 -13.57
C GLN A 234 0.98 -8.42 -13.91
N GLN A 235 1.33 -8.91 -15.11
CA GLN A 235 1.13 -10.32 -15.47
C GLN A 235 1.94 -11.23 -14.55
N HIS A 236 3.20 -10.88 -14.31
CA HIS A 236 4.05 -11.58 -13.35
C HIS A 236 3.43 -11.58 -11.95
N SER A 237 3.06 -10.42 -11.43
CA SER A 237 2.49 -10.29 -10.09
C SER A 237 1.16 -11.03 -9.93
N LEU A 238 0.31 -11.04 -10.96
CA LEU A 238 -0.92 -11.83 -10.95
C LEU A 238 -0.65 -13.34 -10.95
N ALA A 239 0.35 -13.79 -11.72
CA ALA A 239 0.78 -15.19 -11.73
C ALA A 239 1.32 -15.59 -10.36
N VAL A 240 2.20 -14.77 -9.77
CA VAL A 240 2.75 -15.00 -8.41
C VAL A 240 1.64 -15.04 -7.37
N GLY A 241 0.73 -14.08 -7.35
CA GLY A 241 -0.38 -14.06 -6.39
C GLY A 241 -1.29 -15.29 -6.53
N THR A 242 -1.61 -15.67 -7.77
CA THR A 242 -2.45 -16.84 -8.04
C THR A 242 -1.77 -18.14 -7.59
N LEU A 243 -0.48 -18.31 -7.89
CA LEU A 243 0.29 -19.48 -7.48
C LEU A 243 0.48 -19.50 -5.96
N ALA A 244 0.83 -18.36 -5.33
CA ALA A 244 0.97 -18.25 -3.88
C ALA A 244 -0.31 -18.66 -3.14
N ARG A 245 -1.47 -18.29 -3.66
CA ARG A 245 -2.78 -18.72 -3.15
C ARG A 245 -2.93 -20.25 -3.18
N GLN A 246 -2.51 -20.91 -4.26
CA GLN A 246 -2.60 -22.38 -4.38
C GLN A 246 -1.58 -23.06 -3.46
N ILE A 247 -0.37 -22.55 -3.37
CA ILE A 247 0.65 -23.01 -2.44
C ILE A 247 0.12 -22.90 -1.01
N ALA A 248 -0.37 -21.73 -0.59
CA ALA A 248 -0.92 -21.48 0.75
C ALA A 248 -2.07 -22.44 1.09
N LYS A 249 -2.99 -22.72 0.14
CA LYS A 249 -4.03 -23.75 0.31
C LYS A 249 -3.43 -25.13 0.47
N SER A 250 -2.41 -25.47 -0.31
CA SER A 250 -1.74 -26.77 -0.24
C SER A 250 -1.00 -26.97 1.09
N MET A 251 -0.57 -25.89 1.74
CA MET A 251 0.01 -25.89 3.09
C MET A 251 -1.04 -26.01 4.20
N GLY A 252 -2.33 -25.95 3.86
CA GLY A 252 -3.43 -26.01 4.83
C GLY A 252 -3.61 -24.72 5.64
N LEU A 253 -3.20 -23.58 5.12
CA LEU A 253 -3.33 -22.31 5.83
C LEU A 253 -4.80 -21.89 5.97
N ILE A 254 -5.08 -21.12 7.02
CA ILE A 254 -6.41 -20.56 7.26
C ILE A 254 -6.80 -19.59 6.13
N PRO A 255 -8.11 -19.38 5.86
CA PRO A 255 -8.57 -18.55 4.74
C PRO A 255 -7.95 -17.16 4.71
N ALA A 256 -7.80 -16.50 5.85
CA ALA A 256 -7.17 -15.18 5.92
C ALA A 256 -5.71 -15.20 5.44
N ALA A 257 -4.91 -16.19 5.85
CA ALA A 257 -3.53 -16.32 5.40
C ALA A 257 -3.42 -16.69 3.91
N VAL A 258 -4.40 -17.42 3.36
CA VAL A 258 -4.51 -17.69 1.91
C VAL A 258 -4.79 -16.41 1.13
N ASP A 259 -5.65 -15.54 1.65
CA ASP A 259 -5.94 -14.24 1.02
C ASP A 259 -4.74 -13.29 1.17
N HIS A 260 -4.04 -13.30 2.31
CA HIS A 260 -2.77 -12.56 2.46
C HIS A 260 -1.72 -12.99 1.43
N ALA A 261 -1.55 -14.32 1.21
CA ALA A 261 -0.62 -14.82 0.21
C ALA A 261 -1.00 -14.37 -1.21
N PHE A 262 -2.30 -14.37 -1.55
CA PHE A 262 -2.76 -13.86 -2.86
C PHE A 262 -2.44 -12.39 -3.03
N VAL A 263 -2.87 -11.55 -2.09
CA VAL A 263 -2.69 -10.09 -2.20
C VAL A 263 -1.22 -9.70 -2.04
N GLY A 264 -0.50 -10.34 -1.12
CA GLY A 264 0.93 -10.15 -0.98
C GLY A 264 1.69 -10.49 -2.26
N GLY A 265 1.38 -11.63 -2.89
CA GLY A 265 1.95 -12.00 -4.18
C GLY A 265 1.55 -11.08 -5.33
N LEU A 266 0.31 -10.55 -5.33
CA LEU A 266 -0.11 -9.56 -6.32
C LEU A 266 0.63 -8.22 -6.17
N LEU A 267 0.98 -7.83 -4.95
CA LEU A 267 1.55 -6.53 -4.63
C LEU A 267 3.06 -6.56 -4.34
N HIS A 268 3.71 -7.75 -4.31
CA HIS A 268 5.09 -7.91 -3.85
C HIS A 268 6.09 -6.98 -4.54
N ASP A 269 5.86 -6.70 -5.80
CA ASP A 269 6.71 -5.90 -6.68
C ASP A 269 6.25 -4.43 -6.84
N ILE A 270 5.27 -3.98 -6.07
CA ILE A 270 4.70 -2.63 -6.19
C ILE A 270 5.75 -1.50 -6.02
N GLY A 271 6.79 -1.77 -5.25
CA GLY A 271 7.91 -0.84 -5.08
C GLY A 271 8.70 -0.58 -6.36
N LYS A 272 8.72 -1.51 -7.33
CA LYS A 272 9.31 -1.30 -8.65
C LYS A 272 8.60 -0.17 -9.41
N LEU A 273 7.26 -0.08 -9.30
CA LEU A 273 6.49 1.04 -9.87
C LEU A 273 6.90 2.37 -9.27
N VAL A 274 7.17 2.39 -7.97
CA VAL A 274 7.64 3.60 -7.28
C VAL A 274 9.01 4.02 -7.82
N LEU A 275 9.95 3.08 -7.91
CA LEU A 275 11.31 3.37 -8.36
C LEU A 275 11.35 3.81 -9.83
N VAL A 276 10.70 3.09 -10.72
CA VAL A 276 10.70 3.42 -12.16
C VAL A 276 9.99 4.74 -12.46
N SER A 277 8.95 5.08 -11.69
CA SER A 277 8.21 6.33 -11.88
C SER A 277 9.01 7.56 -11.47
N ASN A 278 9.88 7.43 -10.48
CA ASN A 278 10.58 8.55 -9.87
C ASN A 278 12.07 8.62 -10.23
N TYR A 279 12.68 7.49 -10.57
CA TYR A 279 14.09 7.36 -10.92
C TYR A 279 14.29 6.54 -12.21
N PRO A 280 13.66 6.91 -13.34
CA PRO A 280 13.64 6.09 -14.55
C PRO A 280 15.03 5.79 -15.11
N GLU A 281 15.95 6.75 -15.08
CA GLU A 281 17.31 6.59 -15.61
C GLU A 281 18.15 5.63 -14.77
N GLN A 282 18.14 5.82 -13.45
CA GLN A 282 18.86 4.94 -12.51
C GLN A 282 18.28 3.52 -12.54
N TYR A 283 16.95 3.40 -12.62
CA TYR A 283 16.30 2.11 -12.67
C TYR A 283 16.57 1.36 -13.97
N GLN A 284 16.64 2.07 -15.10
CA GLN A 284 17.05 1.50 -16.39
C GLN A 284 18.47 0.92 -16.33
N GLU A 285 19.41 1.59 -15.67
CA GLU A 285 20.77 1.07 -15.49
C GLU A 285 20.79 -0.21 -14.63
N ILE A 286 19.97 -0.27 -13.59
CA ILE A 286 19.81 -1.49 -12.76
C ILE A 286 19.28 -2.64 -13.63
N LEU A 287 18.23 -2.40 -14.43
CA LEU A 287 17.66 -3.41 -15.31
C LEU A 287 18.66 -3.91 -16.35
N ARG A 288 19.47 -3.01 -16.93
CA ARG A 288 20.54 -3.37 -17.87
C ARG A 288 21.57 -4.30 -17.22
N ARG A 289 22.05 -3.95 -16.02
CA ARG A 289 23.02 -4.77 -15.27
C ARG A 289 22.44 -6.13 -14.87
N ALA A 290 21.16 -6.17 -14.52
CA ALA A 290 20.47 -7.42 -14.21
C ALA A 290 20.31 -8.31 -15.44
N HIS A 291 19.96 -7.74 -16.60
CA HIS A 291 19.85 -8.47 -17.86
C HIS A 291 21.21 -9.05 -18.33
N GLU A 292 22.30 -8.36 -18.05
CA GLU A 292 23.66 -8.85 -18.30
C GLU A 292 24.13 -9.93 -17.29
N GLY A 293 23.29 -10.30 -16.34
CA GLY A 293 23.59 -11.29 -15.30
C GLY A 293 24.62 -10.81 -14.26
N SER A 294 24.90 -9.49 -14.22
CA SER A 294 25.94 -8.92 -13.35
C SER A 294 25.45 -8.70 -11.91
N VAL A 295 24.13 -8.58 -11.69
CA VAL A 295 23.54 -8.27 -10.37
C VAL A 295 22.08 -8.71 -10.34
N ARG A 296 21.57 -9.10 -9.18
CA ARG A 296 20.10 -9.24 -8.97
C ARG A 296 19.47 -7.84 -8.89
N ILE A 297 18.23 -7.69 -9.34
CA ILE A 297 17.54 -6.39 -9.33
C ILE A 297 17.53 -5.79 -7.92
N SER A 298 17.16 -6.58 -6.91
CA SER A 298 17.09 -6.14 -5.51
C SER A 298 18.45 -5.67 -4.96
N ASP A 299 19.55 -6.30 -5.37
CA ASP A 299 20.91 -5.91 -4.97
C ASP A 299 21.33 -4.62 -5.66
N GLY A 300 21.06 -4.49 -6.96
CA GLY A 300 21.30 -3.26 -7.71
C GLY A 300 20.51 -2.07 -7.17
N GLU A 301 19.29 -2.30 -6.70
CA GLU A 301 18.48 -1.29 -6.02
C GLU A 301 19.13 -0.86 -4.70
N ARG A 302 19.56 -1.82 -3.84
CA ARG A 302 20.25 -1.52 -2.59
C ARG A 302 21.55 -0.76 -2.80
N ASP A 303 22.32 -1.14 -3.81
CA ASP A 303 23.56 -0.43 -4.18
C ASP A 303 23.29 1.03 -4.59
N THR A 304 22.18 1.26 -5.31
CA THR A 304 21.86 2.57 -5.90
C THR A 304 21.08 3.46 -4.94
N PHE A 305 20.11 2.91 -4.24
CA PHE A 305 19.13 3.66 -3.42
C PHE A 305 19.29 3.44 -1.91
N GLY A 306 20.11 2.48 -1.49
CA GLY A 306 20.25 2.08 -0.08
C GLY A 306 19.07 1.25 0.46
N THR A 307 18.17 0.81 -0.43
CA THR A 307 16.98 -0.01 -0.11
C THR A 307 16.49 -0.70 -1.37
N SER A 308 15.60 -1.68 -1.25
CA SER A 308 15.02 -2.43 -2.35
C SER A 308 13.54 -2.11 -2.58
N HIS A 309 13.01 -2.51 -3.75
CA HIS A 309 11.57 -2.43 -4.03
C HIS A 309 10.71 -3.16 -2.98
N ALA A 310 11.22 -4.23 -2.39
CA ALA A 310 10.55 -4.99 -1.34
C ALA A 310 10.24 -4.12 -0.11
N GLU A 311 11.26 -3.43 0.41
CA GLU A 311 11.15 -2.54 1.56
C GLU A 311 10.34 -1.28 1.22
N ILE A 312 10.50 -0.72 0.01
CA ILE A 312 9.73 0.43 -0.48
C ILE A 312 8.25 0.08 -0.58
N GLY A 313 7.92 -1.06 -1.19
CA GLY A 313 6.55 -1.54 -1.32
C GLY A 313 5.90 -1.82 0.03
N ALA A 314 6.61 -2.50 0.93
CA ALA A 314 6.16 -2.76 2.29
C ALA A 314 5.86 -1.46 3.04
N TYR A 315 6.78 -0.49 2.99
CA TYR A 315 6.60 0.82 3.59
C TYR A 315 5.37 1.56 3.03
N LEU A 316 5.20 1.58 1.70
CA LEU A 316 4.07 2.23 1.06
C LEU A 316 2.73 1.64 1.50
N LEU A 317 2.59 0.30 1.42
CA LEU A 317 1.34 -0.36 1.76
C LEU A 317 1.01 -0.24 3.25
N TRP A 318 2.02 -0.30 4.08
CA TRP A 318 1.84 -0.09 5.51
C TRP A 318 1.44 1.36 5.83
N LEU A 319 2.08 2.36 5.20
CA LEU A 319 1.69 3.77 5.30
C LEU A 319 0.22 3.98 4.89
N TRP A 320 -0.25 3.20 3.93
CA TRP A 320 -1.64 3.21 3.50
C TRP A 320 -2.59 2.39 4.39
N GLY A 321 -2.09 1.77 5.46
CA GLY A 321 -2.90 1.04 6.43
C GLY A 321 -3.36 -0.34 5.97
N LEU A 322 -2.68 -0.95 4.99
CA LEU A 322 -2.91 -2.34 4.68
C LEU A 322 -2.46 -3.23 5.85
N PRO A 323 -3.05 -4.42 6.00
CA PRO A 323 -2.70 -5.35 7.07
C PRO A 323 -1.21 -5.65 7.17
N ASP A 324 -0.68 -5.69 8.38
CA ASP A 324 0.74 -5.95 8.66
C ASP A 324 1.26 -7.23 7.97
N PRO A 325 0.52 -8.37 7.92
CA PRO A 325 0.96 -9.56 7.21
C PRO A 325 1.21 -9.35 5.72
N ILE A 326 0.49 -8.43 5.06
CA ILE A 326 0.73 -8.12 3.63
C ILE A 326 2.03 -7.33 3.49
N ALA A 327 2.26 -6.31 4.33
CA ALA A 327 3.50 -5.55 4.32
C ALA A 327 4.72 -6.43 4.63
N GLU A 328 4.58 -7.37 5.57
CA GLU A 328 5.62 -8.34 5.92
C GLU A 328 5.95 -9.29 4.75
N ILE A 329 4.95 -9.76 4.02
CA ILE A 329 5.16 -10.53 2.78
C ILE A 329 6.02 -9.72 1.80
N LEU A 330 5.70 -8.44 1.58
CA LEU A 330 6.48 -7.62 0.66
C LEU A 330 7.91 -7.44 1.14
N ALA A 331 8.11 -7.16 2.43
CA ALA A 331 9.45 -6.94 2.98
C ALA A 331 10.36 -8.16 2.87
N LEU A 332 9.81 -9.37 3.03
CA LEU A 332 10.56 -10.61 3.19
C LEU A 332 10.54 -11.56 1.99
N HIS A 333 9.81 -11.24 0.91
CA HIS A 333 9.61 -12.20 -0.19
C HIS A 333 10.88 -12.63 -0.91
N HIS A 334 11.97 -11.87 -0.83
CA HIS A 334 13.28 -12.29 -1.35
C HIS A 334 14.10 -13.11 -0.35
N HIS A 335 14.01 -12.79 0.93
CA HIS A 335 14.84 -13.39 1.99
C HIS A 335 14.00 -13.76 3.22
N PRO A 336 13.13 -14.79 3.12
CA PRO A 336 12.26 -15.17 4.22
C PRO A 336 13.01 -15.61 5.48
N SER A 337 14.17 -16.27 5.37
CA SER A 337 14.95 -16.76 6.52
C SER A 337 15.68 -15.65 7.30
N SER A 338 15.54 -14.38 6.91
CA SER A 338 16.11 -13.25 7.67
C SER A 338 15.44 -13.03 9.02
N ASP A 339 14.24 -13.59 9.22
CA ASP A 339 13.49 -13.52 10.48
C ASP A 339 13.39 -14.87 11.18
N ALA A 340 13.38 -14.85 12.51
CA ALA A 340 13.36 -16.08 13.35
C ALA A 340 12.00 -16.82 13.28
N GLU A 341 10.91 -16.11 13.00
CA GLU A 341 9.55 -16.67 12.87
C GLU A 341 8.94 -16.17 11.55
N VAL A 342 9.21 -16.90 10.46
CA VAL A 342 8.68 -16.54 9.13
C VAL A 342 7.22 -16.93 9.01
N PRO A 343 6.30 -16.00 8.70
CA PRO A 343 4.91 -16.34 8.44
C PRO A 343 4.78 -17.28 7.23
N PRO A 344 3.96 -18.36 7.30
CA PRO A 344 3.82 -19.30 6.20
C PRO A 344 3.35 -18.67 4.87
N ALA A 345 2.63 -17.55 4.93
CA ALA A 345 2.21 -16.80 3.74
C ALA A 345 3.39 -16.15 2.99
N VAL A 346 4.44 -15.71 3.72
CA VAL A 346 5.69 -15.20 3.14
C VAL A 346 6.38 -16.30 2.34
N VAL A 347 6.48 -17.49 2.92
CA VAL A 347 7.06 -18.67 2.28
C VAL A 347 6.30 -19.03 1.00
N ALA A 348 4.96 -19.00 1.05
CA ALA A 348 4.14 -19.26 -0.13
C ALA A 348 4.40 -18.27 -1.27
N VAL A 349 4.58 -16.97 -0.97
CA VAL A 349 4.88 -15.94 -1.98
C VAL A 349 6.31 -16.06 -2.48
N HIS A 350 7.29 -16.32 -1.60
CA HIS A 350 8.69 -16.53 -1.99
C HIS A 350 8.82 -17.63 -3.05
N PHE A 351 8.26 -18.81 -2.76
CA PHE A 351 8.34 -19.92 -3.72
C PHE A 351 7.48 -19.70 -4.96
N ALA A 352 6.35 -19.03 -4.85
CA ALA A 352 5.56 -18.65 -6.03
C ALA A 352 6.36 -17.72 -6.95
N ASN A 353 7.03 -16.70 -6.40
CA ASN A 353 7.86 -15.77 -7.15
C ASN A 353 9.05 -16.49 -7.82
N ALA A 354 9.76 -17.32 -7.06
CA ALA A 354 10.88 -18.08 -7.58
C ALA A 354 10.48 -19.05 -8.72
N LEU A 355 9.33 -19.73 -8.58
CA LEU A 355 8.83 -20.64 -9.62
C LEU A 355 8.37 -19.90 -10.88
N VAL A 356 7.71 -18.76 -10.75
CA VAL A 356 7.29 -17.94 -11.89
C VAL A 356 8.49 -17.33 -12.61
N ASN A 357 9.57 -16.99 -11.89
CA ASN A 357 10.84 -16.51 -12.45
C ASN A 357 11.74 -17.64 -12.99
N GLU A 358 11.32 -18.91 -12.87
CA GLU A 358 12.12 -20.07 -13.26
C GLU A 358 13.51 -20.13 -12.56
N GLU A 359 13.56 -19.63 -11.31
CA GLU A 359 14.80 -19.62 -10.51
C GLU A 359 15.31 -21.03 -10.22
N SER A 360 16.63 -21.19 -10.16
CA SER A 360 17.24 -22.45 -9.73
C SER A 360 17.05 -22.67 -8.21
N GLU A 361 17.11 -23.93 -7.76
CA GLU A 361 17.03 -24.23 -6.32
C GLU A 361 18.15 -23.57 -5.50
N GLN A 362 19.27 -23.26 -6.12
CA GLN A 362 20.39 -22.58 -5.46
C GLN A 362 20.09 -21.10 -5.17
N ASP A 363 19.14 -20.53 -5.91
CA ASP A 363 18.71 -19.13 -5.77
C ASP A 363 17.54 -18.98 -4.79
N MET A 364 16.87 -20.09 -4.43
CA MET A 364 15.75 -20.13 -3.49
C MET A 364 16.23 -20.22 -2.04
N ASP A 365 15.54 -19.55 -1.14
CA ASP A 365 15.77 -19.69 0.31
C ASP A 365 15.10 -20.93 0.86
N LEU A 366 15.75 -22.10 0.68
CA LEU A 366 15.23 -23.39 1.13
C LEU A 366 15.19 -23.52 2.66
N ALA A 367 15.96 -22.71 3.39
CA ALA A 367 16.02 -22.79 4.86
C ALA A 367 14.67 -22.46 5.49
N CYS A 368 13.88 -21.58 4.89
CA CYS A 368 12.56 -21.22 5.40
C CYS A 368 11.53 -22.38 5.33
N LEU A 369 11.76 -23.45 4.55
CA LEU A 369 10.88 -24.61 4.51
C LEU A 369 10.85 -25.34 5.86
N GLN A 370 11.97 -25.38 6.57
CA GLN A 370 12.07 -26.04 7.88
C GLN A 370 11.26 -25.28 8.93
N THR A 371 11.27 -23.95 8.87
CA THR A 371 10.56 -23.10 9.85
C THR A 371 9.04 -23.28 9.79
N VAL A 372 8.51 -23.67 8.61
CA VAL A 372 7.06 -23.85 8.39
C VAL A 372 6.67 -25.35 8.25
N GLY A 373 7.60 -26.29 8.47
CA GLY A 373 7.32 -27.73 8.39
C GLY A 373 6.92 -28.21 6.99
N GLN A 374 7.54 -27.65 5.95
CA GLN A 374 7.23 -27.95 4.54
C GLN A 374 8.45 -28.51 3.78
N GLU A 375 9.36 -29.17 4.48
CA GLU A 375 10.48 -29.88 3.86
C GLU A 375 9.96 -30.92 2.83
N GLY A 376 10.47 -30.81 1.61
CA GLY A 376 10.03 -31.68 0.52
C GLY A 376 8.75 -31.28 -0.21
N ALA A 377 8.16 -30.11 0.08
CA ALA A 377 6.96 -29.62 -0.61
C ALA A 377 7.24 -29.06 -2.01
N LEU A 378 8.47 -28.68 -2.33
CA LEU A 378 8.86 -28.02 -3.58
C LEU A 378 8.43 -28.76 -4.86
N PRO A 379 8.61 -30.11 -4.97
CA PRO A 379 8.14 -30.86 -6.15
C PRO A 379 6.62 -30.74 -6.36
N ARG A 380 5.83 -30.74 -5.28
CA ARG A 380 4.38 -30.54 -5.32
C ARG A 380 4.02 -29.14 -5.81
N TRP A 381 4.75 -28.11 -5.38
CA TRP A 381 4.49 -26.73 -5.79
C TRP A 381 4.88 -26.48 -7.25
N ARG A 382 5.93 -27.13 -7.74
CA ARG A 382 6.26 -27.16 -9.17
C ARG A 382 5.15 -27.77 -10.02
N GLN A 383 4.58 -28.90 -9.58
CA GLN A 383 3.45 -29.51 -10.27
C GLN A 383 2.23 -28.59 -10.31
N ILE A 384 1.92 -27.89 -9.20
CA ILE A 384 0.84 -26.89 -9.17
C ILE A 384 1.09 -25.78 -10.20
N TYR A 385 2.32 -25.31 -10.32
CA TYR A 385 2.68 -24.28 -11.31
C TYR A 385 2.54 -24.79 -12.75
N GLU A 386 3.00 -26.00 -13.05
CA GLU A 386 2.87 -26.62 -14.36
C GLU A 386 1.40 -26.79 -14.77
N ASP A 387 0.57 -27.33 -13.88
CA ASP A 387 -0.88 -27.53 -14.09
C ASP A 387 -1.61 -26.19 -14.33
N MET A 388 -1.17 -25.11 -13.70
CA MET A 388 -1.72 -23.75 -13.90
C MET A 388 -1.29 -23.17 -15.25
N SER A 389 -0.03 -23.36 -15.64
CA SER A 389 0.54 -22.86 -16.89
C SER A 389 -0.09 -23.52 -18.11
N GLU A 390 -0.37 -24.82 -18.06
CA GLU A 390 -1.08 -25.57 -19.10
C GLU A 390 -2.51 -25.06 -19.30
N LYS A 391 -3.25 -24.81 -18.21
CA LYS A 391 -4.62 -24.26 -18.26
C LYS A 391 -4.71 -22.86 -18.83
N SER A 392 -3.64 -22.07 -18.71
CA SER A 392 -3.59 -20.71 -19.25
C SER A 392 -3.25 -20.66 -20.74
N ARG A 393 -2.76 -21.78 -21.33
CA ARG A 393 -2.42 -21.92 -22.76
C ARG A 393 -3.58 -22.50 -23.60
N CYS A 394 -4.60 -23.05 -22.97
CA CYS A 394 -5.84 -23.55 -23.61
C CYS A 394 -6.94 -22.49 -23.59
#